data_e02c953c9d1987b516deac0d72446ae5
#
_entry.id   e02c953c9d1987b516deac0d72446ae5
#
_cell.length_a   1.000
_cell.length_b   1.000
_cell.length_c   1.000
_cell.angle_alpha   90.00
_cell.angle_beta   90.00
_cell.angle_gamma   90.00
#
_symmetry.space_group_name_H-M   'P 1'
#
loop_
_entity.id
_entity.type
_entity.pdbx_description
1 polymer ?
#
loop_
_entity_poly.entity_id
_entity_poly.type
_entity_poly.pdbx_seq_one_letter_code
_entity_poly.pdbx_strand_id
1 'polypeptide(L)'
;MFGLAGTAVITGAGNASADPNFTFSVDRVGKSFSIEVYNNHVRAGFADWNADPDHTVDPPIPGDALQVRDILGDGWGIEAEAATQDGAQGYRMATSRGHAAIYISPWKTGNIAEGTPIVVSVCAVKGDKAQCGSAYGLA
;
A
#
# COMPACT_ATOMS: atom_id res chain seq x y z
N MET A 1 8.30 17.31 -4.44
CA MET A 1 8.36 17.76 -4.06
C MET A 1 8.62 18.67 -3.73
N PHE A 2 8.81 18.90 -3.18
CA PHE A 2 9.06 19.66 -2.91
C PHE A 2 9.53 20.31 -2.24
N GLY A 3 9.92 20.50 -1.95
CA GLY A 3 10.31 20.86 -1.40
C GLY A 3 10.79 21.65 -0.79
N LEU A 4 10.94 22.00 -0.79
CA LEU A 4 11.33 22.73 -0.19
C LEU A 4 11.03 23.17 0.84
N ALA A 5 10.76 22.79 1.05
CA ALA A 5 10.50 23.12 1.90
C ALA A 5 11.17 23.64 2.65
N GLY A 6 11.58 23.35 2.46
CA GLY A 6 12.11 23.55 3.09
C GLY A 6 12.45 24.45 3.54
N THR A 7 12.44 24.59 3.15
CA THR A 7 12.69 25.38 3.48
C THR A 7 12.30 26.11 4.20
N ALA A 8 11.89 26.18 4.33
CA ALA A 8 11.59 26.88 4.89
C ALA A 8 11.96 27.22 5.86
N VAL A 9 12.26 26.75 5.93
CA VAL A 9 12.52 27.01 6.74
C VAL A 9 12.72 27.94 7.23
N ILE A 10 12.73 28.02 6.87
CA ILE A 10 12.86 28.90 7.12
C ILE A 10 12.21 29.59 7.87
N THR A 11 11.95 29.72 7.95
CA THR A 11 11.40 30.38 8.61
C THR A 11 10.90 30.14 9.62
N GLY A 12 11.10 29.96 9.72
CA GLY A 12 10.70 29.74 10.49
C GLY A 12 10.14 29.22 11.25
N ALA A 13 9.93 29.28 10.97
CA ALA A 13 9.40 28.89 11.92
C ALA A 13 9.43 27.67 12.19
N GLY A 14 10.12 27.29 12.24
CA GLY A 14 10.31 26.11 12.79
C GLY A 14 9.28 25.04 12.65
N ASN A 15 8.30 25.30 11.93
CA ASN A 15 7.25 24.32 11.78
C ASN A 15 7.18 23.69 10.44
N ALA A 16 8.19 23.93 9.65
CA ALA A 16 8.26 23.19 8.41
C ALA A 16 8.40 21.72 8.75
N SER A 17 7.46 20.93 8.32
CA SER A 17 7.56 19.48 8.38
C SER A 17 8.66 19.02 7.46
N ALA A 18 9.38 17.98 7.83
CA ALA A 18 10.27 17.33 6.90
C ALA A 18 9.46 16.83 5.71
N ASP A 19 10.02 16.97 4.52
CA ASP A 19 9.42 16.36 3.34
C ASP A 19 9.31 14.86 3.56
N PRO A 20 8.22 14.25 3.14
CA PRO A 20 8.08 12.81 3.29
C PRO A 20 9.10 12.10 2.42
N ASN A 21 9.67 11.06 2.97
CA ASN A 21 10.57 10.18 2.26
C ASN A 21 10.05 8.76 2.44
N PHE A 22 9.28 8.30 1.46
CA PHE A 22 8.67 6.98 1.52
C PHE A 22 9.63 5.93 1.00
N THR A 23 9.74 4.86 1.76
CA THR A 23 10.49 3.67 1.37
C THR A 23 9.59 2.45 1.50
N PHE A 24 9.93 1.40 0.78
CA PHE A 24 9.09 0.22 0.65
C PHE A 24 9.93 -1.03 0.89
N SER A 25 9.33 -1.99 1.59
CA SER A 25 9.99 -3.27 1.82
C SER A 25 8.98 -4.39 1.68
N VAL A 26 9.41 -5.56 1.21
CA VAL A 26 8.53 -6.68 0.91
C VAL A 26 8.80 -7.80 1.88
N ASP A 27 7.72 -8.30 2.51
CA ASP A 27 7.76 -9.44 3.40
C ASP A 27 6.90 -10.55 2.79
N ARG A 28 7.47 -11.73 2.58
CA ARG A 28 6.81 -12.83 1.86
C ARG A 28 6.59 -14.03 2.74
N VAL A 29 5.39 -14.62 2.60
CA VAL A 29 5.04 -15.92 3.21
C VAL A 29 4.39 -16.76 2.11
N GLY A 30 5.15 -17.69 1.54
CA GLY A 30 4.68 -18.45 0.39
C GLY A 30 4.43 -17.54 -0.81
N LYS A 31 3.24 -17.66 -1.41
CA LYS A 31 2.81 -16.80 -2.51
C LYS A 31 2.27 -15.45 -2.02
N SER A 32 1.86 -15.39 -0.77
CA SER A 32 1.33 -14.17 -0.17
C SER A 32 2.47 -13.24 0.25
N PHE A 33 2.20 -11.93 0.23
CA PHE A 33 3.21 -10.96 0.67
C PHE A 33 2.57 -9.64 1.08
N SER A 34 3.34 -8.89 1.86
CA SER A 34 3.02 -7.51 2.22
C SER A 34 4.08 -6.59 1.68
N ILE A 35 3.67 -5.44 1.18
CA ILE A 35 4.58 -4.35 0.89
C ILE A 35 4.40 -3.34 2.01
N GLU A 36 5.43 -3.20 2.84
CA GLU A 36 5.42 -2.27 3.95
C GLU A 36 5.85 -0.89 3.46
N VAL A 37 5.13 0.13 3.91
CA VAL A 37 5.37 1.52 3.54
C VAL A 37 5.88 2.26 4.76
N TYR A 38 7.02 2.93 4.61
CA TYR A 38 7.63 3.72 5.68
C TYR A 38 7.73 5.18 5.24
N ASN A 39 7.41 6.08 6.15
CA ASN A 39 7.60 7.52 5.96
C ASN A 39 8.71 7.97 6.91
N ASN A 40 9.86 8.37 6.35
CA ASN A 40 11.03 8.75 7.14
C ASN A 40 11.35 7.70 8.22
N HIS A 41 11.40 6.43 7.81
CA HIS A 41 11.71 5.27 8.64
C HIS A 41 10.64 4.89 9.67
N VAL A 42 9.49 5.58 9.68
CA VAL A 42 8.35 5.23 10.52
C VAL A 42 7.35 4.47 9.67
N ARG A 43 6.89 3.31 10.16
CA ARG A 43 5.93 2.50 9.43
C ARG A 43 4.63 3.28 9.24
N ALA A 44 4.26 3.48 7.98
CA ALA A 44 3.07 4.24 7.62
C ALA A 44 1.88 3.35 7.25
N GLY A 45 2.14 2.18 6.72
CA GLY A 45 1.08 1.25 6.34
C GLY A 45 1.57 0.07 5.55
N PHE A 46 0.62 -0.63 4.93
CA PHE A 46 0.87 -1.88 4.20
C PHE A 46 -0.07 -2.01 3.02
N ALA A 47 0.40 -2.72 1.99
CA ALA A 47 -0.48 -3.39 1.05
C ALA A 47 -0.28 -4.90 1.21
N ASP A 48 -1.35 -5.60 1.47
CA ASP A 48 -1.32 -7.06 1.68
C ASP A 48 -1.90 -7.76 0.45
N TRP A 49 -1.12 -8.67 -0.12
CA TRP A 49 -1.60 -9.62 -1.13
C TRP A 49 -1.74 -10.99 -0.50
N ASN A 50 -2.95 -11.52 -0.50
CA ASN A 50 -3.23 -12.87 -0.02
C ASN A 50 -3.59 -13.75 -1.21
N ALA A 51 -2.68 -14.67 -1.56
CA ALA A 51 -2.84 -15.49 -2.75
C ALA A 51 -3.88 -16.58 -2.56
N ASP A 52 -3.79 -17.31 -1.47
CA ASP A 52 -4.67 -18.44 -1.20
C ASP A 52 -5.64 -18.12 -0.06
N PRO A 53 -6.91 -18.58 -0.13
CA PRO A 53 -7.82 -18.30 0.96
C PRO A 53 -7.39 -18.95 2.27
N ASP A 54 -7.64 -18.27 3.37
CA ASP A 54 -7.36 -18.78 4.71
C ASP A 54 -8.68 -18.93 5.46
N HIS A 55 -9.09 -20.16 5.67
CA HIS A 55 -10.33 -20.51 6.38
C HIS A 55 -10.07 -20.83 7.86
N THR A 56 -8.82 -20.71 8.31
CA THR A 56 -8.45 -21.02 9.71
C THR A 56 -8.71 -19.85 10.64
N VAL A 57 -9.02 -18.66 10.09
CA VAL A 57 -9.32 -17.45 10.86
C VAL A 57 -10.79 -17.06 10.66
N ASP A 58 -11.32 -16.26 11.57
CA ASP A 58 -12.69 -15.77 11.53
C ASP A 58 -12.70 -14.25 11.64
N PRO A 59 -13.24 -13.52 10.63
CA PRO A 59 -13.75 -14.05 9.36
C PRO A 59 -12.64 -14.59 8.47
N PRO A 60 -12.94 -15.51 7.56
CA PRO A 60 -11.93 -16.07 6.67
C PRO A 60 -11.38 -15.01 5.73
N ILE A 61 -10.11 -15.18 5.38
CA ILE A 61 -9.43 -14.27 4.44
C ILE A 61 -9.59 -14.83 3.03
N PRO A 62 -10.13 -14.05 2.08
CA PRO A 62 -10.26 -14.53 0.71
C PRO A 62 -8.93 -14.66 0.00
N GLY A 63 -8.86 -15.53 -1.02
CA GLY A 63 -7.70 -15.63 -1.90
C GLY A 63 -7.74 -14.61 -3.03
N ASP A 64 -6.63 -14.47 -3.73
CA ASP A 64 -6.44 -13.50 -4.81
C ASP A 64 -6.89 -12.10 -4.38
N ALA A 65 -6.53 -11.71 -3.17
CA ALA A 65 -7.14 -10.57 -2.51
C ALA A 65 -6.10 -9.52 -2.12
N LEU A 66 -6.49 -8.26 -2.24
CA LEU A 66 -5.69 -7.10 -1.92
C LEU A 66 -6.36 -6.29 -0.81
N GLN A 67 -5.58 -5.87 0.17
CA GLN A 67 -6.04 -5.00 1.25
C GLN A 67 -4.96 -3.95 1.54
N VAL A 68 -5.36 -2.76 1.94
CA VAL A 68 -4.42 -1.77 2.46
C VAL A 68 -4.72 -1.47 3.92
N ARG A 69 -3.69 -1.10 4.65
CA ARG A 69 -3.77 -0.60 6.02
C ARG A 69 -2.99 0.69 6.10
N ASP A 70 -3.64 1.70 6.63
CA ASP A 70 -3.05 3.01 6.88
C ASP A 70 -2.96 3.16 8.39
N ILE A 71 -1.74 3.18 8.93
CA ILE A 71 -1.53 3.14 10.39
C ILE A 71 -0.85 4.38 10.95
N LEU A 72 -0.46 5.33 10.10
CA LEU A 72 0.23 6.54 10.54
C LEU A 72 -0.60 7.77 10.20
N GLY A 73 -0.92 8.57 11.22
CA GLY A 73 -1.68 9.81 11.03
C GLY A 73 -0.77 10.94 10.54
N ASP A 74 -0.21 10.79 9.35
CA ASP A 74 0.74 11.74 8.77
C ASP A 74 0.12 12.60 7.65
N GLY A 75 -1.17 12.46 7.42
CA GLY A 75 -1.88 13.17 6.36
C GLY A 75 -1.75 12.52 4.98
N TRP A 76 -1.03 11.39 4.88
CA TRP A 76 -0.91 10.61 3.66
C TRP A 76 -1.74 9.32 3.80
N GLY A 77 -2.38 8.92 2.71
CA GLY A 77 -3.09 7.66 2.66
C GLY A 77 -2.25 6.56 2.02
N ILE A 78 -2.79 5.35 2.04
CA ILE A 78 -2.20 4.19 1.39
C ILE A 78 -3.17 3.72 0.31
N GLU A 79 -2.66 3.53 -0.89
CA GLU A 79 -3.46 3.06 -2.02
C GLU A 79 -2.68 2.02 -2.80
N ALA A 80 -3.32 0.93 -3.15
CA ALA A 80 -2.65 -0.15 -3.86
C ALA A 80 -3.50 -0.68 -4.98
N GLU A 81 -2.84 -1.20 -6.00
CA GLU A 81 -3.45 -1.86 -7.15
C GLU A 81 -2.77 -3.20 -7.37
N ALA A 82 -3.56 -4.16 -7.81
CA ALA A 82 -3.05 -5.47 -8.21
C ALA A 82 -3.68 -5.87 -9.54
N ALA A 83 -2.91 -6.55 -10.36
CA ALA A 83 -3.37 -7.13 -11.62
C ALA A 83 -2.39 -8.21 -12.06
N THR A 84 -2.78 -8.99 -13.07
CA THR A 84 -1.81 -9.86 -13.74
C THR A 84 -0.70 -9.02 -14.36
N GLN A 85 0.50 -9.59 -14.49
CA GLN A 85 1.68 -8.83 -14.98
C GLN A 85 1.48 -8.28 -16.38
N ASP A 86 0.66 -8.96 -17.21
CA ASP A 86 0.31 -8.45 -18.55
C ASP A 86 -0.74 -7.34 -18.50
N GLY A 87 -1.28 -7.04 -17.32
CA GLY A 87 -2.28 -5.98 -17.12
C GLY A 87 -3.67 -6.32 -17.63
N ALA A 88 -3.88 -7.52 -18.17
CA ALA A 88 -5.11 -7.85 -18.89
C ALA A 88 -6.24 -8.28 -17.96
N GLN A 89 -5.92 -8.77 -16.77
CA GLN A 89 -6.92 -9.38 -15.89
C GLN A 89 -6.68 -9.06 -14.44
N GLY A 90 -7.71 -9.32 -13.63
CA GLY A 90 -7.58 -9.36 -12.20
C GLY A 90 -7.39 -8.02 -11.53
N TYR A 91 -7.62 -6.91 -12.22
CA TYR A 91 -7.42 -5.59 -11.64
C TYR A 91 -8.30 -5.39 -10.41
N ARG A 92 -7.67 -4.92 -9.34
CA ARG A 92 -8.36 -4.47 -8.13
C ARG A 92 -7.58 -3.37 -7.45
N MET A 93 -8.31 -2.51 -6.76
CA MET A 93 -7.73 -1.39 -6.04
C MET A 93 -8.28 -1.34 -4.63
N ALA A 94 -7.39 -1.11 -3.66
CA ALA A 94 -7.73 -0.84 -2.28
C ALA A 94 -7.14 0.50 -1.88
N THR A 95 -7.86 1.29 -1.07
CA THR A 95 -7.42 2.63 -0.73
C THR A 95 -7.92 3.04 0.64
N SER A 96 -7.13 3.85 1.33
CA SER A 96 -7.53 4.51 2.57
C SER A 96 -8.00 5.96 2.34
N ARG A 97 -8.06 6.41 1.09
CA ARG A 97 -8.49 7.79 0.80
C ARG A 97 -9.85 8.08 1.43
N GLY A 98 -9.96 9.24 2.04
CA GLY A 98 -11.19 9.66 2.71
C GLY A 98 -11.35 9.14 4.14
N HIS A 99 -10.38 8.37 4.63
CA HIS A 99 -10.41 7.83 5.97
C HIS A 99 -9.18 8.27 6.77
N ALA A 100 -9.39 8.55 8.05
CA ALA A 100 -8.30 8.84 8.95
C ALA A 100 -7.61 7.53 9.39
N ALA A 101 -6.31 7.60 9.64
CA ALA A 101 -5.60 6.48 10.24
C ALA A 101 -6.11 6.30 11.70
N ILE A 102 -6.22 5.11 12.21
CA ILE A 102 -5.88 3.83 11.58
C ILE A 102 -7.07 3.34 10.76
N TYR A 103 -6.82 2.95 9.53
CA TYR A 103 -7.88 2.44 8.66
C TYR A 103 -7.40 1.18 7.94
N ILE A 104 -8.27 0.18 7.90
CA ILE A 104 -8.04 -1.08 7.19
C ILE A 104 -9.15 -1.20 6.15
N SER A 105 -8.77 -1.30 4.87
CA SER A 105 -9.75 -1.43 3.80
C SER A 105 -10.40 -2.81 3.81
N PRO A 106 -11.57 -2.95 3.17
CA PRO A 106 -12.07 -4.30 2.85
C PRO A 106 -11.08 -5.03 1.94
N TRP A 107 -11.12 -6.35 1.96
CA TRP A 107 -10.43 -7.16 0.97
C TRP A 107 -11.07 -6.97 -0.40
N LYS A 108 -10.24 -6.69 -1.39
CA LYS A 108 -10.66 -6.60 -2.79
C LYS A 108 -10.26 -7.90 -3.46
N THR A 109 -11.22 -8.71 -3.79
CA THR A 109 -10.99 -10.08 -4.25
C THR A 109 -11.58 -10.31 -5.65
N GLY A 110 -11.20 -11.38 -6.24
CA GLY A 110 -11.66 -11.88 -7.53
C GLY A 110 -11.01 -13.23 -7.72
N ASN A 111 -11.08 -13.77 -8.93
CA ASN A 111 -10.49 -15.06 -9.21
C ASN A 111 -9.46 -14.92 -10.31
N ILE A 112 -8.26 -15.36 -10.04
CA ILE A 112 -7.16 -15.41 -10.99
C ILE A 112 -6.69 -16.86 -11.02
N ALA A 113 -6.35 -17.37 -12.20
CA ALA A 113 -5.88 -18.75 -12.31
C ALA A 113 -4.63 -18.97 -11.46
N GLU A 114 -4.60 -20.09 -10.74
CA GLU A 114 -3.47 -20.45 -9.87
C GLU A 114 -2.14 -20.33 -10.58
N GLY A 115 -1.17 -19.73 -9.89
CA GLY A 115 0.19 -19.59 -10.42
C GLY A 115 0.36 -18.47 -11.46
N THR A 116 -0.69 -17.72 -11.76
CA THR A 116 -0.58 -16.59 -12.70
C THR A 116 0.29 -15.51 -12.09
N PRO A 117 1.29 -15.01 -12.83
CA PRO A 117 2.11 -13.90 -12.33
C PRO A 117 1.28 -12.63 -12.15
N ILE A 118 1.42 -12.00 -10.99
CA ILE A 118 0.74 -10.76 -10.65
C ILE A 118 1.75 -9.69 -10.24
N VAL A 119 1.31 -8.44 -10.30
CA VAL A 119 2.05 -7.31 -9.77
C VAL A 119 1.16 -6.54 -8.81
N VAL A 120 1.72 -6.13 -7.69
CA VAL A 120 1.09 -5.23 -6.74
C VAL A 120 1.91 -3.95 -6.67
N SER A 121 1.26 -2.82 -6.86
CA SER A 121 1.87 -1.51 -6.64
C SER A 121 1.19 -0.85 -5.45
N VAL A 122 1.96 -0.25 -4.57
CA VAL A 122 1.44 0.51 -3.44
C VAL A 122 2.00 1.92 -3.49
N CYS A 123 1.14 2.89 -3.19
CA CYS A 123 1.52 4.29 -3.15
C CYS A 123 1.12 4.90 -1.82
N ALA A 124 2.00 5.74 -1.29
CA ALA A 124 1.59 6.76 -0.32
C ALA A 124 1.00 7.91 -1.14
N VAL A 125 -0.21 8.33 -0.79
CA VAL A 125 -0.98 9.30 -1.60
C VAL A 125 -1.45 10.46 -0.75
N LYS A 126 -1.44 11.66 -1.36
CA LYS A 126 -1.99 12.86 -0.76
C LYS A 126 -2.45 13.80 -1.87
N GLY A 127 -3.76 13.94 -2.04
CA GLY A 127 -4.30 14.67 -3.17
C GLY A 127 -3.86 14.03 -4.49
N ASP A 128 -3.19 14.79 -5.33
CA ASP A 128 -2.65 14.32 -6.60
C ASP A 128 -1.19 13.84 -6.50
N LYS A 129 -0.62 13.82 -5.30
CA LYS A 129 0.75 13.38 -5.06
C LYS A 129 0.77 11.89 -4.75
N ALA A 130 1.80 11.21 -5.22
CA ALA A 130 1.99 9.80 -4.95
C ALA A 130 3.47 9.44 -4.98
N GLN A 131 3.88 8.58 -4.06
CA GLN A 131 5.19 7.93 -4.07
C GLN A 131 4.94 6.43 -3.96
N CYS A 132 5.48 5.66 -4.88
CA CYS A 132 5.05 4.28 -5.09
C CYS A 132 6.21 3.29 -5.08
N GLY A 133 5.88 2.06 -4.70
CA GLY A 133 6.74 0.89 -4.84
C GLY A 133 5.92 -0.29 -5.34
N SER A 134 6.58 -1.32 -5.84
CA SER A 134 5.90 -2.48 -6.42
C SER A 134 6.60 -3.78 -6.06
N ALA A 135 5.84 -4.87 -6.12
CA ALA A 135 6.37 -6.21 -5.96
C ALA A 135 5.63 -7.16 -6.90
N TYR A 136 6.34 -8.20 -7.32
CA TYR A 136 5.80 -9.25 -8.17
C TYR A 136 5.52 -10.49 -7.35
N GLY A 137 4.48 -11.22 -7.72
CA GLY A 137 4.11 -12.44 -7.04
C GLY A 137 3.28 -13.34 -7.92
N LEU A 138 2.58 -14.26 -7.29
CA LEU A 138 1.72 -15.25 -7.96
C LEU A 138 0.33 -15.23 -7.34
N ALA A 139 -0.67 -15.54 -8.16
CA ALA A 139 -2.03 -15.80 -7.69
C ALA A 139 -2.12 -17.18 -7.08
#